data_592fc5050b1726af1c0abfa9ea283d77
#
_entry.id   592fc5050b1726af1c0abfa9ea283d77
#
_cell.length_a   1.000
_cell.length_b   1.000
_cell.length_c   1.000
_cell.angle_alpha   90.00
_cell.angle_beta   90.00
_cell.angle_gamma   90.00
#
_symmetry.space_group_name_H-M   'P 1'
#
loop_
_entity.id
_entity.type
_entity.pdbx_description
1 polymer ?
#
loop_
_entity_poly.entity_id
_entity_poly.type
_entity_poly.pdbx_seq_one_letter_code
_entity_poly.pdbx_strand_id
1 'polypeptide(L)'
;MFDADRPDWAAEGRDWPHREASRFLEAAGLRWHVQEFGGPENPTLLLLHGTGAATHSWRGLAPLLARSFFVVAPDLPGHGFTDPLRDADLSLPGMARAVAALVETLGRPPALAAGHSAGAAVLARMCLDGTITPRLLTAFNGALAPLPGAANLLFPSMARLLFLNPFTPKIFAWTADRSAAKRLIEGTGSRLDPEGIDLYRKLFARAGHVRGALGMMANWDLAGLHRALPGLATRTLLIVGSDDRAILPDTAFALRDRLPDARVALIRGLGHLAHEEAPERVAEVLLAEARAAGILQART
;
A
#
# COMPACT_ATOMS: atom_id res chain seq x y z
N MET A 1 21.86 -5.25 -13.98
CA MET A 1 21.61 -6.68 -14.19
C MET A 1 20.27 -7.16 -13.61
N PHE A 2 19.65 -6.44 -12.68
CA PHE A 2 18.35 -6.77 -12.06
C PHE A 2 17.17 -6.01 -12.68
N ASP A 3 17.42 -4.99 -13.49
CA ASP A 3 16.41 -4.21 -14.20
C ASP A 3 15.68 -4.99 -15.31
N ALA A 4 16.28 -6.08 -15.79
CA ALA A 4 15.77 -6.84 -16.92
C ALA A 4 14.65 -7.85 -16.56
N ASP A 5 14.38 -8.10 -15.26
CA ASP A 5 13.37 -9.08 -14.81
C ASP A 5 12.29 -8.39 -13.96
N ARG A 6 11.73 -7.32 -14.50
CA ARG A 6 10.57 -6.61 -13.96
C ARG A 6 9.31 -7.00 -14.73
N PRO A 7 8.12 -6.80 -14.14
CA PRO A 7 6.89 -6.94 -14.90
C PRO A 7 6.93 -6.07 -16.18
N ASP A 8 6.65 -6.68 -17.32
CA ASP A 8 6.58 -5.97 -18.60
C ASP A 8 5.13 -5.62 -18.94
N TRP A 9 4.85 -4.32 -19.12
CA TRP A 9 3.51 -3.86 -19.45
C TRP A 9 2.98 -4.38 -20.77
N ALA A 10 3.86 -4.58 -21.77
CA ALA A 10 3.44 -5.09 -23.07
C ALA A 10 3.00 -6.57 -22.99
N ALA A 11 3.59 -7.35 -22.10
CA ALA A 11 3.28 -8.76 -21.90
C ALA A 11 2.23 -8.94 -20.79
N GLU A 12 2.55 -8.55 -19.55
CA GLU A 12 1.74 -8.84 -18.36
C GLU A 12 0.63 -7.82 -18.11
N GLY A 13 0.77 -6.62 -18.66
CA GLY A 13 -0.27 -5.60 -18.59
C GLY A 13 -1.49 -5.90 -19.47
N ARG A 14 -1.46 -6.90 -20.36
CA ARG A 14 -2.61 -7.24 -21.23
C ARG A 14 -3.84 -7.59 -20.42
N ASP A 15 -3.67 -8.43 -19.39
CA ASP A 15 -4.72 -8.93 -18.50
C ASP A 15 -4.67 -8.24 -17.13
N TRP A 16 -4.08 -7.03 -17.06
CA TRP A 16 -4.04 -6.29 -15.81
C TRP A 16 -5.42 -5.72 -15.48
N PRO A 17 -5.90 -5.87 -14.23
CA PRO A 17 -7.21 -5.36 -13.86
C PRO A 17 -7.33 -3.87 -14.17
N HIS A 18 -8.43 -3.47 -14.78
CA HIS A 18 -8.69 -2.06 -15.16
C HIS A 18 -7.57 -1.44 -15.98
N ARG A 19 -7.06 -2.19 -16.96
CA ARG A 19 -6.00 -1.73 -17.87
C ARG A 19 -6.29 -0.38 -18.49
N GLU A 20 -7.53 -0.12 -18.82
CA GLU A 20 -8.01 1.13 -19.43
C GLU A 20 -7.86 2.35 -18.52
N ALA A 21 -7.81 2.14 -17.19
CA ALA A 21 -7.55 3.18 -16.20
C ALA A 21 -6.06 3.46 -16.01
N SER A 22 -5.19 2.66 -16.63
CA SER A 22 -3.74 2.74 -16.47
C SER A 22 -3.12 3.80 -17.36
N ARG A 23 -2.21 4.58 -16.81
CA ARG A 23 -1.30 5.46 -17.57
C ARG A 23 0.10 5.44 -16.99
N PHE A 24 1.05 5.91 -17.80
CA PHE A 24 2.43 6.10 -17.38
C PHE A 24 2.78 7.58 -17.42
N LEU A 25 3.57 8.02 -16.44
CA LEU A 25 4.07 9.39 -16.38
C LEU A 25 5.45 9.43 -15.72
N GLU A 26 6.19 10.51 -15.97
CA GLU A 26 7.52 10.74 -15.38
C GLU A 26 7.39 11.68 -14.18
N ALA A 27 7.93 11.23 -13.04
CA ALA A 27 8.04 12.08 -11.84
C ALA A 27 9.29 11.65 -11.04
N ALA A 28 10.06 12.62 -10.55
CA ALA A 28 11.29 12.39 -9.77
C ALA A 28 12.31 11.48 -10.47
N GLY A 29 12.37 11.51 -11.81
CA GLY A 29 13.27 10.67 -12.62
C GLY A 29 12.89 9.19 -12.68
N LEU A 30 11.65 8.84 -12.32
CA LEU A 30 11.07 7.51 -12.42
C LEU A 30 9.89 7.52 -13.38
N ARG A 31 9.75 6.45 -14.15
CA ARG A 31 8.53 6.16 -14.90
C ARG A 31 7.56 5.44 -13.98
N TRP A 32 6.45 6.10 -13.68
CA TRP A 32 5.39 5.61 -12.83
C TRP A 32 4.27 4.96 -13.61
N HIS A 33 3.76 3.83 -13.13
CA HIS A 33 2.46 3.31 -13.51
C HIS A 33 1.43 3.79 -12.49
N VAL A 34 0.33 4.37 -12.98
CA VAL A 34 -0.75 4.90 -12.17
C VAL A 34 -2.08 4.45 -12.76
N GLN A 35 -3.01 4.04 -11.93
CA GLN A 35 -4.41 3.87 -12.32
C GLN A 35 -5.24 5.02 -11.78
N GLU A 36 -6.12 5.57 -12.65
CA GLU A 36 -7.02 6.68 -12.31
C GLU A 36 -8.46 6.28 -12.59
N PHE A 37 -9.35 6.57 -11.63
CA PHE A 37 -10.77 6.21 -11.71
C PHE A 37 -11.64 7.39 -11.27
N GLY A 38 -12.84 7.48 -11.84
CA GLY A 38 -13.84 8.48 -11.47
C GLY A 38 -13.67 9.81 -12.18
N GLY A 39 -14.60 10.72 -11.92
CA GLY A 39 -14.60 12.05 -12.54
C GLY A 39 -13.58 12.99 -11.93
N PRO A 40 -12.87 13.79 -12.75
CA PRO A 40 -11.85 14.71 -12.27
C PRO A 40 -12.40 15.87 -11.43
N GLU A 41 -13.70 16.10 -11.43
CA GLU A 41 -14.41 17.08 -10.59
C GLU A 41 -14.56 16.64 -9.13
N ASN A 42 -14.41 15.34 -8.86
CA ASN A 42 -14.53 14.80 -7.52
C ASN A 42 -13.28 15.06 -6.67
N PRO A 43 -13.39 15.08 -5.32
CA PRO A 43 -12.23 15.19 -4.44
C PRO A 43 -11.26 14.03 -4.69
N THR A 44 -9.96 14.34 -4.68
CA THR A 44 -8.91 13.34 -4.96
C THR A 44 -8.72 12.41 -3.78
N LEU A 45 -8.69 11.10 -4.07
CA LEU A 45 -8.31 10.02 -3.16
C LEU A 45 -7.01 9.36 -3.66
N LEU A 46 -5.95 9.44 -2.87
CA LEU A 46 -4.70 8.73 -3.12
C LEU A 46 -4.72 7.36 -2.44
N LEU A 47 -4.54 6.28 -3.21
CA LEU A 47 -4.45 4.90 -2.71
C LEU A 47 -3.02 4.36 -2.83
N LEU A 48 -2.39 3.94 -1.73
CA LEU A 48 -1.07 3.31 -1.74
C LEU A 48 -1.13 1.86 -1.27
N HIS A 49 -0.72 0.93 -2.13
CA HIS A 49 -0.68 -0.51 -1.82
C HIS A 49 0.42 -0.88 -0.81
N GLY A 50 0.38 -2.10 -0.29
CA GLY A 50 1.37 -2.65 0.63
C GLY A 50 2.59 -3.27 -0.07
N THR A 51 3.59 -3.67 0.72
CA THR A 51 4.80 -4.35 0.23
C THR A 51 4.44 -5.61 -0.56
N GLY A 52 5.03 -5.77 -1.74
CA GLY A 52 4.82 -6.92 -2.62
C GLY A 52 3.49 -6.93 -3.39
N ALA A 53 2.63 -5.92 -3.20
CA ALA A 53 1.44 -5.69 -4.01
C ALA A 53 1.71 -4.71 -5.16
N ALA A 54 0.67 -4.31 -5.88
CA ALA A 54 0.65 -3.28 -6.90
C ALA A 54 -0.78 -2.74 -7.05
N THR A 55 -1.08 -1.96 -8.07
CA THR A 55 -2.42 -1.41 -8.32
C THR A 55 -3.54 -2.45 -8.37
N HIS A 56 -3.25 -3.71 -8.74
CA HIS A 56 -4.23 -4.81 -8.75
C HIS A 56 -4.91 -5.02 -7.39
N SER A 57 -4.23 -4.68 -6.29
CA SER A 57 -4.77 -4.79 -4.93
C SER A 57 -6.02 -3.91 -4.73
N TRP A 58 -6.20 -2.91 -5.57
CA TRP A 58 -7.36 -2.01 -5.56
C TRP A 58 -8.46 -2.40 -6.53
N ARG A 59 -8.34 -3.55 -7.26
CA ARG A 59 -9.25 -3.95 -8.34
C ARG A 59 -10.73 -3.97 -7.95
N GLY A 60 -11.03 -4.39 -6.72
CA GLY A 60 -12.40 -4.41 -6.20
C GLY A 60 -12.81 -3.09 -5.55
N LEU A 61 -11.88 -2.41 -4.86
CA LEU A 61 -12.19 -1.23 -4.06
C LEU A 61 -12.21 0.07 -4.87
N ALA A 62 -11.25 0.29 -5.78
CA ALA A 62 -11.14 1.55 -6.51
C ALA A 62 -12.39 1.90 -7.33
N PRO A 63 -13.03 0.98 -8.06
CA PRO A 63 -14.26 1.28 -8.80
C PRO A 63 -15.45 1.68 -7.90
N LEU A 64 -15.51 1.13 -6.68
CA LEU A 64 -16.55 1.48 -5.70
C LEU A 64 -16.37 2.92 -5.20
N LEU A 65 -15.11 3.30 -4.93
CA LEU A 65 -14.74 4.64 -4.44
C LEU A 65 -14.82 5.70 -5.56
N ALA A 66 -14.59 5.30 -6.80
CA ALA A 66 -14.66 6.18 -7.98
C ALA A 66 -16.03 6.82 -8.22
N ARG A 67 -17.07 6.29 -7.61
CA ARG A 67 -18.41 6.89 -7.63
C ARG A 67 -18.49 8.22 -6.86
N SER A 68 -17.52 8.48 -5.98
CA SER A 68 -17.50 9.66 -5.10
C SER A 68 -16.17 10.40 -5.10
N PHE A 69 -15.11 9.79 -5.64
CA PHE A 69 -13.76 10.32 -5.65
C PHE A 69 -13.13 10.26 -7.04
N PHE A 70 -12.20 11.15 -7.29
CA PHE A 70 -11.17 10.91 -8.29
C PHE A 70 -10.06 10.11 -7.63
N VAL A 71 -10.01 8.81 -7.91
CA VAL A 71 -9.08 7.86 -7.30
C VAL A 71 -7.78 7.83 -8.09
N VAL A 72 -6.65 8.00 -7.41
CA VAL A 72 -5.30 7.86 -7.95
C VAL A 72 -4.59 6.74 -7.20
N ALA A 73 -4.21 5.69 -7.91
CA ALA A 73 -3.54 4.52 -7.36
C ALA A 73 -2.24 4.24 -8.14
N PRO A 74 -1.06 4.66 -7.66
CA PRO A 74 0.21 4.32 -8.26
C PRO A 74 0.71 2.94 -7.80
N ASP A 75 1.51 2.28 -8.64
CA ASP A 75 2.46 1.28 -8.17
C ASP A 75 3.60 2.00 -7.45
N LEU A 76 3.93 1.57 -6.24
CA LEU A 76 5.07 2.12 -5.48
C LEU A 76 6.39 1.81 -6.19
N PRO A 77 7.44 2.64 -6.03
CA PRO A 77 8.73 2.42 -6.67
C PRO A 77 9.28 1.01 -6.44
N GLY A 78 9.69 0.36 -7.53
CA GLY A 78 10.19 -1.02 -7.54
C GLY A 78 9.09 -2.08 -7.44
N HIS A 79 7.82 -1.70 -7.44
CA HIS A 79 6.67 -2.61 -7.47
C HIS A 79 5.93 -2.47 -8.80
N GLY A 80 5.22 -3.54 -9.19
CA GLY A 80 4.43 -3.55 -10.41
C GLY A 80 5.22 -3.06 -11.61
N PHE A 81 4.70 -2.03 -12.27
CA PHE A 81 5.28 -1.47 -13.50
C PHE A 81 5.98 -0.13 -13.28
N THR A 82 6.12 0.34 -12.03
CA THR A 82 6.85 1.57 -11.67
C THR A 82 8.35 1.28 -11.52
N ASP A 83 9.19 2.20 -11.99
CA ASP A 83 10.64 2.09 -11.90
C ASP A 83 11.13 1.99 -10.45
N PRO A 84 12.24 1.28 -10.18
CA PRO A 84 12.80 1.18 -8.85
C PRO A 84 13.53 2.47 -8.45
N LEU A 85 13.50 2.79 -7.17
CA LEU A 85 14.45 3.72 -6.57
C LEU A 85 15.84 3.09 -6.48
N ARG A 86 16.86 3.95 -6.33
CA ARG A 86 18.19 3.48 -5.94
C ARG A 86 18.12 2.86 -4.54
N ASP A 87 18.94 1.86 -4.27
CA ASP A 87 18.95 1.12 -3.01
C ASP A 87 19.01 2.03 -1.77
N ALA A 88 19.77 3.13 -1.84
CA ALA A 88 19.88 4.11 -0.76
C ALA A 88 18.57 4.87 -0.47
N ASP A 89 17.65 4.93 -1.43
CA ASP A 89 16.39 5.67 -1.35
C ASP A 89 15.18 4.77 -1.02
N LEU A 90 15.39 3.46 -0.83
CA LEU A 90 14.33 2.50 -0.48
C LEU A 90 13.85 2.63 0.98
N SER A 91 14.34 3.60 1.73
CA SER A 91 13.89 3.92 3.08
C SER A 91 12.46 4.51 3.08
N LEU A 92 11.78 4.45 4.24
CA LEU A 92 10.46 5.05 4.37
C LEU A 92 10.43 6.55 4.00
N PRO A 93 11.36 7.41 4.43
CA PRO A 93 11.42 8.79 3.96
C PRO A 93 11.72 8.92 2.45
N GLY A 94 12.52 8.03 1.87
CA GLY A 94 12.81 8.03 0.44
C GLY A 94 11.57 7.71 -0.39
N MET A 95 10.83 6.67 -0.01
CA MET A 95 9.53 6.34 -0.62
C MET A 95 8.54 7.49 -0.49
N ALA A 96 8.43 8.11 0.69
CA ALA A 96 7.53 9.24 0.93
C ALA A 96 7.87 10.43 0.00
N ARG A 97 9.17 10.77 -0.16
CA ARG A 97 9.61 11.82 -1.09
C ARG A 97 9.26 11.50 -2.54
N ALA A 98 9.46 10.26 -2.97
CA ALA A 98 9.14 9.85 -4.34
C ALA A 98 7.63 9.97 -4.63
N VAL A 99 6.78 9.51 -3.71
CA VAL A 99 5.32 9.63 -3.84
C VAL A 99 4.89 11.11 -3.77
N ALA A 100 5.53 11.94 -2.92
CA ALA A 100 5.23 13.37 -2.85
C ALA A 100 5.50 14.06 -4.19
N ALA A 101 6.64 13.77 -4.84
CA ALA A 101 6.96 14.30 -6.15
C ALA A 101 5.97 13.83 -7.25
N LEU A 102 5.47 12.59 -7.16
CA LEU A 102 4.39 12.12 -8.02
C LEU A 102 3.11 12.96 -7.81
N VAL A 103 2.69 13.17 -6.55
CA VAL A 103 1.49 13.96 -6.22
C VAL A 103 1.63 15.40 -6.72
N GLU A 104 2.80 16.02 -6.58
CA GLU A 104 3.12 17.34 -7.10
C GLU A 104 3.00 17.38 -8.63
N THR A 105 3.59 16.39 -9.33
CA THR A 105 3.52 16.27 -10.80
C THR A 105 2.09 16.11 -11.29
N LEU A 106 1.25 15.39 -10.55
CA LEU A 106 -0.17 15.23 -10.87
C LEU A 106 -0.97 16.52 -10.68
N GLY A 107 -0.49 17.47 -9.87
CA GLY A 107 -1.16 18.74 -9.58
C GLY A 107 -2.48 18.56 -8.82
N ARG A 108 -2.67 17.43 -8.12
CA ARG A 108 -3.92 17.05 -7.46
C ARG A 108 -3.65 16.65 -6.00
N PRO A 109 -3.65 17.60 -5.07
CA PRO A 109 -3.48 17.29 -3.65
C PRO A 109 -4.65 16.41 -3.16
N PRO A 110 -4.36 15.31 -2.43
CA PRO A 110 -5.40 14.41 -1.97
C PRO A 110 -6.23 15.05 -0.85
N ALA A 111 -7.56 15.02 -1.00
CA ALA A 111 -8.50 15.34 0.07
C ALA A 111 -8.60 14.19 1.09
N LEU A 112 -8.40 12.95 0.62
CA LEU A 112 -8.29 11.73 1.38
C LEU A 112 -7.08 10.93 0.89
N ALA A 113 -6.29 10.41 1.82
CA ALA A 113 -5.20 9.49 1.54
C ALA A 113 -5.45 8.16 2.26
N ALA A 114 -5.39 7.05 1.54
CA ALA A 114 -5.63 5.75 2.11
C ALA A 114 -4.56 4.75 1.68
N GLY A 115 -3.99 4.02 2.63
CA GLY A 115 -2.91 3.09 2.37
C GLY A 115 -3.07 1.75 3.04
N HIS A 116 -2.64 0.70 2.35
CA HIS A 116 -2.59 -0.64 2.90
C HIS A 116 -1.20 -0.93 3.45
N SER A 117 -1.13 -1.51 4.67
CA SER A 117 0.12 -1.99 5.27
C SER A 117 1.25 -0.94 5.17
N ALA A 118 2.28 -1.20 4.38
CA ALA A 118 3.39 -0.29 4.10
C ALA A 118 2.94 1.03 3.45
N GLY A 119 1.95 1.01 2.56
CA GLY A 119 1.41 2.24 1.96
C GLY A 119 0.85 3.21 2.99
N ALA A 120 0.26 2.69 4.09
CA ALA A 120 -0.18 3.53 5.20
C ALA A 120 0.99 4.23 5.91
N ALA A 121 2.12 3.54 6.08
CA ALA A 121 3.31 4.13 6.68
C ALA A 121 3.91 5.25 5.80
N VAL A 122 3.93 5.05 4.47
CA VAL A 122 4.35 6.10 3.52
C VAL A 122 3.47 7.34 3.67
N LEU A 123 2.14 7.18 3.65
CA LEU A 123 1.21 8.29 3.79
C LEU A 123 1.31 9.00 5.15
N ALA A 124 1.45 8.24 6.23
CA ALA A 124 1.65 8.81 7.57
C ALA A 124 2.95 9.63 7.63
N ARG A 125 4.04 9.15 7.00
CA ARG A 125 5.29 9.89 6.87
C ARG A 125 5.11 11.18 6.07
N MET A 126 4.39 11.12 4.94
CA MET A 126 4.08 12.29 4.11
C MET A 126 3.27 13.34 4.88
N CYS A 127 2.27 12.92 5.67
CA CYS A 127 1.49 13.81 6.51
C CYS A 127 2.35 14.46 7.61
N LEU A 128 3.21 13.69 8.27
CA LEU A 128 4.14 14.19 9.28
C LEU A 128 5.18 15.17 8.70
N ASP A 129 5.62 14.95 7.47
CA ASP A 129 6.53 15.85 6.75
C ASP A 129 5.82 17.08 6.15
N GLY A 130 4.48 17.12 6.21
CA GLY A 130 3.69 18.20 5.61
C GLY A 130 3.69 18.22 4.08
N THR A 131 4.15 17.14 3.40
CA THR A 131 4.17 17.06 1.94
C THR A 131 2.78 16.79 1.35
N ILE A 132 1.86 16.24 2.14
CA ILE A 132 0.43 16.20 1.88
C ILE A 132 -0.34 16.58 3.14
N THR A 133 -1.51 17.16 2.98
CA THR A 133 -2.40 17.58 4.10
C THR A 133 -3.84 17.15 3.84
N PRO A 134 -4.10 15.83 3.73
CA PRO A 134 -5.46 15.33 3.52
C PRO A 134 -6.32 15.61 4.76
N ARG A 135 -7.63 15.77 4.57
CA ARG A 135 -8.60 15.88 5.67
C ARG A 135 -8.81 14.57 6.42
N LEU A 136 -8.49 13.44 5.79
CA LEU A 136 -8.57 12.12 6.37
C LEU A 136 -7.43 11.24 5.84
N LEU A 137 -6.68 10.63 6.75
CA LEU A 137 -5.77 9.52 6.50
C LEU A 137 -6.46 8.22 6.88
N THR A 138 -6.48 7.24 5.99
CA THR A 138 -6.99 5.89 6.29
C THR A 138 -5.87 4.86 6.17
N ALA A 139 -5.71 4.03 7.18
CA ALA A 139 -4.79 2.91 7.17
C ALA A 139 -5.58 1.59 7.14
N PHE A 140 -5.49 0.86 6.03
CA PHE A 140 -5.99 -0.51 5.94
C PHE A 140 -4.92 -1.46 6.46
N ASN A 141 -5.16 -2.09 7.62
CA ASN A 141 -4.18 -3.00 8.23
C ASN A 141 -2.75 -2.41 8.26
N GLY A 142 -2.65 -1.13 8.68
CA GLY A 142 -1.49 -0.27 8.46
C GLY A 142 -0.24 -0.65 9.26
N ALA A 143 0.93 -0.69 8.63
CA ALA A 143 2.22 -0.94 9.25
C ALA A 143 2.78 0.34 9.90
N LEU A 144 2.11 0.85 10.95
CA LEU A 144 2.46 2.12 11.61
C LEU A 144 3.28 1.94 12.90
N ALA A 145 3.54 0.70 13.30
CA ALA A 145 4.33 0.34 14.48
C ALA A 145 5.31 -0.78 14.17
N PRO A 146 6.42 -0.88 14.92
CA PRO A 146 7.30 -2.03 14.87
C PRO A 146 6.56 -3.32 15.23
N LEU A 147 7.04 -4.45 14.69
CA LEU A 147 6.51 -5.75 15.08
C LEU A 147 6.78 -6.02 16.57
N PRO A 148 5.88 -6.72 17.29
CA PRO A 148 6.08 -6.98 18.71
C PRO A 148 7.24 -7.94 18.97
N GLY A 149 7.91 -7.78 20.12
CA GLY A 149 8.91 -8.72 20.65
C GLY A 149 10.14 -8.89 19.76
N ALA A 150 10.71 -10.12 19.76
CA ALA A 150 11.91 -10.45 19.00
C ALA A 150 11.76 -10.30 17.48
N ALA A 151 10.54 -10.37 16.96
CA ALA A 151 10.26 -10.19 15.54
C ALA A 151 10.70 -8.80 15.04
N ASN A 152 10.64 -7.77 15.90
CA ASN A 152 11.12 -6.43 15.57
C ASN A 152 12.64 -6.37 15.26
N LEU A 153 13.43 -7.18 15.89
CA LEU A 153 14.88 -7.26 15.67
C LEU A 153 15.26 -8.23 14.54
N LEU A 154 14.57 -9.37 14.48
CA LEU A 154 14.91 -10.44 13.55
C LEU A 154 14.40 -10.17 12.14
N PHE A 155 13.19 -9.61 11.99
CA PHE A 155 12.57 -9.44 10.68
C PHE A 155 13.33 -8.43 9.78
N PRO A 156 13.69 -7.22 10.23
CA PRO A 156 14.48 -6.29 9.41
C PRO A 156 15.89 -6.85 9.10
N SER A 157 16.53 -7.51 10.06
CA SER A 157 17.86 -8.10 9.87
C SER A 157 17.83 -9.23 8.85
N MET A 158 16.82 -10.10 8.92
CA MET A 158 16.63 -11.18 7.96
C MET A 158 16.25 -10.62 6.58
N ALA A 159 15.36 -9.65 6.50
CA ALA A 159 15.01 -8.98 5.24
C ALA A 159 16.25 -8.33 4.61
N ARG A 160 17.11 -7.70 5.42
CA ARG A 160 18.38 -7.12 4.96
C ARG A 160 19.34 -8.18 4.43
N LEU A 161 19.50 -9.30 5.12
CA LEU A 161 20.33 -10.42 4.66
C LEU A 161 19.82 -10.97 3.33
N LEU A 162 18.51 -11.16 3.20
CA LEU A 162 17.87 -11.63 1.96
C LEU A 162 18.00 -10.61 0.83
N PHE A 163 17.89 -9.32 1.12
CA PHE A 163 18.06 -8.24 0.14
C PHE A 163 19.49 -8.12 -0.36
N LEU A 164 20.49 -8.26 0.52
CA LEU A 164 21.90 -8.18 0.17
C LEU A 164 22.38 -9.38 -0.67
N ASN A 165 21.70 -10.52 -0.58
CA ASN A 165 22.03 -11.67 -1.42
C ASN A 165 21.40 -11.51 -2.82
N PRO A 166 22.18 -11.34 -3.89
CA PRO A 166 21.67 -11.07 -5.23
C PRO A 166 20.92 -12.26 -5.85
N PHE A 167 21.06 -13.45 -5.29
CA PHE A 167 20.35 -14.64 -5.79
C PHE A 167 18.97 -14.82 -5.16
N THR A 168 18.72 -14.25 -3.97
CA THR A 168 17.45 -14.41 -3.24
C THR A 168 16.23 -14.02 -4.09
N PRO A 169 16.17 -12.85 -4.74
CA PRO A 169 15.02 -12.49 -5.56
C PRO A 169 14.79 -13.46 -6.72
N LYS A 170 15.85 -13.98 -7.33
CA LYS A 170 15.76 -14.95 -8.44
C LYS A 170 15.25 -16.30 -7.98
N ILE A 171 15.78 -16.81 -6.85
CA ILE A 171 15.36 -18.09 -6.27
C ILE A 171 13.88 -17.99 -5.88
N PHE A 172 13.49 -16.89 -5.22
CA PHE A 172 12.11 -16.65 -4.84
C PHE A 172 11.19 -16.61 -6.07
N ALA A 173 11.56 -15.84 -7.10
CA ALA A 173 10.79 -15.75 -8.34
C ALA A 173 10.67 -17.09 -9.07
N TRP A 174 11.73 -17.87 -9.09
CA TRP A 174 11.72 -19.22 -9.71
C TRP A 174 10.81 -20.20 -8.96
N THR A 175 10.70 -20.08 -7.64
CA THR A 175 9.85 -20.94 -6.80
C THR A 175 8.44 -20.40 -6.62
N ALA A 176 8.12 -19.23 -7.16
CA ALA A 176 6.83 -18.54 -7.00
C ALA A 176 5.75 -19.20 -7.87
N ASP A 177 5.30 -20.37 -7.49
CA ASP A 177 4.11 -21.00 -8.05
C ASP A 177 2.82 -20.49 -7.39
N ARG A 178 1.67 -20.90 -7.92
CA ARG A 178 0.36 -20.51 -7.37
C ARG A 178 0.17 -20.97 -5.92
N SER A 179 0.71 -22.13 -5.56
CA SER A 179 0.61 -22.69 -4.22
C SER A 179 1.45 -21.88 -3.23
N ALA A 180 2.63 -21.42 -3.65
CA ALA A 180 3.49 -20.55 -2.84
C ALA A 180 2.82 -19.19 -2.60
N ALA A 181 2.28 -18.56 -3.65
CA ALA A 181 1.54 -17.31 -3.54
C ALA A 181 0.33 -17.46 -2.60
N LYS A 182 -0.45 -18.52 -2.78
CA LYS A 182 -1.59 -18.82 -1.91
C LYS A 182 -1.17 -18.98 -0.44
N ARG A 183 -0.11 -19.77 -0.16
CA ARG A 183 0.39 -19.96 1.22
C ARG A 183 0.85 -18.65 1.86
N LEU A 184 1.51 -17.76 1.09
CA LEU A 184 1.92 -16.44 1.60
C LEU A 184 0.71 -15.60 1.99
N ILE A 185 -0.31 -15.54 1.13
CA ILE A 185 -1.55 -14.79 1.38
C ILE A 185 -2.30 -15.38 2.58
N GLU A 186 -2.53 -16.69 2.61
CA GLU A 186 -3.22 -17.36 3.72
C GLU A 186 -2.44 -17.25 5.04
N GLY A 187 -1.11 -17.18 4.98
CA GLY A 187 -0.24 -16.92 6.14
C GLY A 187 -0.51 -15.58 6.81
N THR A 188 -1.01 -14.59 6.07
CA THR A 188 -1.43 -13.29 6.61
C THR A 188 -2.84 -13.31 7.23
N GLY A 189 -3.52 -14.44 7.21
CA GLY A 189 -4.92 -14.57 7.65
C GLY A 189 -5.94 -14.29 6.55
N SER A 190 -5.51 -13.90 5.36
CA SER A 190 -6.37 -13.50 4.25
C SER A 190 -6.74 -14.64 3.31
N ARG A 191 -7.87 -14.50 2.63
CA ARG A 191 -8.33 -15.43 1.59
C ARG A 191 -8.74 -14.64 0.36
N LEU A 192 -8.04 -14.85 -0.74
CA LEU A 192 -8.35 -14.24 -2.02
C LEU A 192 -8.96 -15.25 -2.97
N ASP A 193 -9.70 -14.74 -3.95
CA ASP A 193 -10.16 -15.50 -5.10
C ASP A 193 -8.99 -16.01 -5.96
N PRO A 194 -9.24 -16.98 -6.86
CA PRO A 194 -8.20 -17.52 -7.73
C PRO A 194 -7.50 -16.47 -8.60
N GLU A 195 -8.20 -15.44 -9.05
CA GLU A 195 -7.65 -14.35 -9.85
C GLU A 195 -6.68 -13.49 -9.03
N GLY A 196 -7.07 -13.11 -7.81
CA GLY A 196 -6.21 -12.36 -6.90
C GLY A 196 -4.91 -13.10 -6.59
N ILE A 197 -4.97 -14.42 -6.35
CA ILE A 197 -3.78 -15.24 -6.14
C ILE A 197 -2.88 -15.25 -7.39
N ASP A 198 -3.45 -15.34 -8.59
CA ASP A 198 -2.68 -15.36 -9.84
C ASP A 198 -2.01 -14.01 -10.13
N LEU A 199 -2.63 -12.89 -9.76
CA LEU A 199 -2.02 -11.56 -9.88
C LEU A 199 -0.79 -11.43 -8.97
N TYR A 200 -0.87 -11.85 -7.72
CA TYR A 200 0.29 -11.92 -6.83
C TYR A 200 1.37 -12.86 -7.36
N ARG A 201 1.00 -14.04 -7.86
CA ARG A 201 1.95 -14.98 -8.47
C ARG A 201 2.70 -14.34 -9.65
N LYS A 202 2.00 -13.62 -10.55
CA LYS A 202 2.65 -12.90 -11.67
C LYS A 202 3.73 -11.95 -11.18
N LEU A 203 3.46 -11.18 -10.14
CA LEU A 203 4.43 -10.25 -9.55
C LEU A 203 5.58 -10.98 -8.86
N PHE A 204 5.30 -12.00 -8.05
CA PHE A 204 6.31 -12.77 -7.34
C PHE A 204 7.22 -13.58 -8.27
N ALA A 205 6.79 -13.90 -9.48
CA ALA A 205 7.61 -14.52 -10.50
C ALA A 205 8.62 -13.56 -11.14
N ARG A 206 8.65 -12.27 -10.75
CA ARG A 206 9.55 -11.26 -11.28
C ARG A 206 10.58 -10.84 -10.23
N ALA A 207 11.84 -11.21 -10.44
CA ALA A 207 12.91 -10.96 -9.47
C ALA A 207 13.10 -9.45 -9.16
N GLY A 208 12.86 -8.56 -10.13
CA GLY A 208 12.90 -7.11 -9.92
C GLY A 208 11.85 -6.63 -8.95
N HIS A 209 10.60 -7.13 -9.05
CA HIS A 209 9.53 -6.82 -8.10
C HIS A 209 9.84 -7.36 -6.69
N VAL A 210 10.30 -8.61 -6.60
CA VAL A 210 10.73 -9.22 -5.31
C VAL A 210 11.86 -8.41 -4.68
N ARG A 211 12.82 -7.95 -5.47
CA ARG A 211 13.91 -7.09 -4.98
C ARG A 211 13.38 -5.78 -4.41
N GLY A 212 12.43 -5.12 -5.09
CA GLY A 212 11.79 -3.89 -4.60
C GLY A 212 11.12 -4.11 -3.25
N ALA A 213 10.35 -5.19 -3.11
CA ALA A 213 9.67 -5.55 -1.86
C ALA A 213 10.66 -5.85 -0.72
N LEU A 214 11.70 -6.67 -0.98
CA LEU A 214 12.73 -6.97 0.01
C LEU A 214 13.54 -5.71 0.40
N GLY A 215 13.86 -4.85 -0.57
CA GLY A 215 14.58 -3.61 -0.33
C GLY A 215 13.80 -2.63 0.54
N MET A 216 12.50 -2.52 0.30
CA MET A 216 11.59 -1.75 1.15
C MET A 216 11.61 -2.29 2.60
N MET A 217 11.41 -3.60 2.79
CA MET A 217 11.42 -4.21 4.14
C MET A 217 12.76 -4.07 4.85
N ALA A 218 13.88 -4.18 4.12
CA ALA A 218 15.23 -4.13 4.66
C ALA A 218 15.65 -2.73 5.14
N ASN A 219 15.05 -1.68 4.58
CA ASN A 219 15.45 -0.29 4.81
C ASN A 219 14.43 0.53 5.62
N TRP A 220 13.40 -0.11 6.18
CA TRP A 220 12.36 0.60 6.92
C TRP A 220 12.64 0.71 8.42
N ASP A 221 12.57 1.94 8.93
CA ASP A 221 12.55 2.26 10.35
C ASP A 221 11.13 2.62 10.80
N LEU A 222 10.35 1.61 11.17
CA LEU A 222 9.03 1.83 11.75
C LEU A 222 9.10 2.36 13.19
N ALA A 223 10.21 2.19 13.89
CA ALA A 223 10.37 2.73 15.23
C ALA A 223 10.45 4.26 15.20
N GLY A 224 11.16 4.82 14.22
CA GLY A 224 11.20 6.27 13.98
C GLY A 224 9.82 6.84 13.66
N LEU A 225 9.09 6.19 12.74
CA LEU A 225 7.70 6.57 12.43
C LEU A 225 6.82 6.51 13.67
N HIS A 226 6.83 5.38 14.40
CA HIS A 226 6.00 5.16 15.59
C HIS A 226 6.22 6.22 16.68
N ARG A 227 7.48 6.65 16.88
CA ARG A 227 7.78 7.75 17.81
C ARG A 227 7.21 9.10 17.35
N ALA A 228 7.11 9.32 16.05
CA ALA A 228 6.60 10.57 15.48
C ALA A 228 5.06 10.66 15.44
N LEU A 229 4.34 9.53 15.50
CA LEU A 229 2.86 9.48 15.37
C LEU A 229 2.08 10.42 16.31
N PRO A 230 2.50 10.69 17.57
CA PRO A 230 1.80 11.68 18.39
C PRO A 230 1.75 13.09 17.78
N GLY A 231 2.63 13.40 16.83
CA GLY A 231 2.62 14.66 16.06
C GLY A 231 1.75 14.64 14.80
N LEU A 232 1.09 13.52 14.48
CA LEU A 232 0.24 13.40 13.30
C LEU A 232 -1.11 14.09 13.53
N ALA A 233 -1.22 15.34 13.10
CA ALA A 233 -2.44 16.14 13.30
C ALA A 233 -3.61 15.73 12.38
N THR A 234 -3.35 14.96 11.32
CA THR A 234 -4.38 14.51 10.38
C THR A 234 -5.32 13.52 11.05
N ARG A 235 -6.65 13.76 10.96
CA ARG A 235 -7.67 12.78 11.38
C ARG A 235 -7.38 11.43 10.74
N THR A 236 -7.36 10.35 11.54
CA THR A 236 -6.92 9.04 11.10
C THR A 236 -7.99 7.97 11.34
N LEU A 237 -8.30 7.19 10.31
CA LEU A 237 -9.13 5.99 10.37
C LEU A 237 -8.25 4.74 10.25
N LEU A 238 -8.30 3.86 11.24
CA LEU A 238 -7.60 2.58 11.23
C LEU A 238 -8.64 1.49 10.93
N ILE A 239 -8.65 0.97 9.70
CA ILE A 239 -9.50 -0.17 9.31
C ILE A 239 -8.67 -1.43 9.44
N VAL A 240 -9.15 -2.41 10.21
CA VAL A 240 -8.41 -3.65 10.47
C VAL A 240 -9.31 -4.88 10.36
N GLY A 241 -8.78 -5.94 9.77
CA GLY A 241 -9.43 -7.26 9.78
C GLY A 241 -9.18 -7.98 11.11
N SER A 242 -10.20 -8.66 11.65
CA SER A 242 -10.07 -9.39 12.93
C SER A 242 -9.10 -10.58 12.86
N ASP A 243 -8.89 -11.13 11.67
CA ASP A 243 -8.11 -12.34 11.43
C ASP A 243 -6.71 -12.02 10.86
N ASP A 244 -6.31 -10.72 10.88
CA ASP A 244 -4.99 -10.28 10.44
C ASP A 244 -3.90 -10.91 11.31
N ARG A 245 -3.01 -11.67 10.65
CA ARG A 245 -1.85 -12.35 11.27
C ARG A 245 -0.53 -11.67 10.95
N ALA A 246 -0.52 -10.71 10.03
CA ALA A 246 0.67 -9.93 9.69
C ALA A 246 0.82 -8.71 10.61
N ILE A 247 -0.28 -7.97 10.82
CA ILE A 247 -0.36 -6.85 11.76
C ILE A 247 -1.56 -7.10 12.67
N LEU A 248 -1.27 -7.53 13.89
CA LEU A 248 -2.32 -7.93 14.82
C LEU A 248 -3.30 -6.79 15.10
N PRO A 249 -4.61 -7.06 15.16
CA PRO A 249 -5.64 -6.03 15.36
C PRO A 249 -5.40 -5.15 16.61
N ASP A 250 -4.86 -5.73 17.68
CA ASP A 250 -4.54 -5.00 18.92
C ASP A 250 -3.56 -3.83 18.68
N THR A 251 -2.72 -3.94 17.64
CA THR A 251 -1.82 -2.85 17.24
C THR A 251 -2.61 -1.59 16.86
N ALA A 252 -3.75 -1.72 16.18
CA ALA A 252 -4.57 -0.58 15.80
C ALA A 252 -5.22 0.11 17.01
N PHE A 253 -5.65 -0.65 18.01
CA PHE A 253 -6.18 -0.07 19.25
C PHE A 253 -5.09 0.67 20.03
N ALA A 254 -3.90 0.11 20.14
CA ALA A 254 -2.75 0.79 20.75
C ALA A 254 -2.33 2.05 19.98
N LEU A 255 -2.42 2.02 18.65
CA LEU A 255 -2.14 3.19 17.80
C LEU A 255 -3.20 4.29 17.96
N ARG A 256 -4.48 3.94 18.06
CA ARG A 256 -5.55 4.90 18.33
C ARG A 256 -5.26 5.74 19.59
N ASP A 257 -4.77 5.08 20.64
CA ASP A 257 -4.51 5.73 21.93
C ASP A 257 -3.25 6.64 21.89
N ARG A 258 -2.47 6.57 20.82
CA ARG A 258 -1.27 7.40 20.59
C ARG A 258 -1.49 8.54 19.60
N LEU A 259 -2.47 8.41 18.74
CA LEU A 259 -2.80 9.40 17.70
C LEU A 259 -3.74 10.46 18.26
N PRO A 260 -3.55 11.75 17.94
CA PRO A 260 -4.39 12.84 18.47
C PRO A 260 -5.88 12.73 18.09
N ASP A 261 -6.18 12.31 16.87
CA ASP A 261 -7.55 12.12 16.35
C ASP A 261 -7.61 10.84 15.52
N ALA A 262 -7.92 9.72 16.17
CA ALA A 262 -7.98 8.42 15.50
C ALA A 262 -9.20 7.59 15.92
N ARG A 263 -9.73 6.84 14.94
CA ARG A 263 -10.79 5.85 15.12
C ARG A 263 -10.33 4.50 14.59
N VAL A 264 -10.80 3.42 15.22
CA VAL A 264 -10.62 2.04 14.75
C VAL A 264 -11.94 1.51 14.24
N ALA A 265 -11.92 0.92 13.06
CA ALA A 265 -13.01 0.13 12.48
C ALA A 265 -12.53 -1.32 12.30
N LEU A 266 -12.95 -2.20 13.22
CA LEU A 266 -12.65 -3.63 13.16
C LEU A 266 -13.68 -4.33 12.25
N ILE A 267 -13.19 -4.99 11.19
CA ILE A 267 -14.03 -5.77 10.29
C ILE A 267 -13.82 -7.26 10.58
N ARG A 268 -14.86 -7.90 11.12
CA ARG A 268 -14.78 -9.31 11.55
C ARG A 268 -14.66 -10.26 10.36
N GLY A 269 -13.83 -11.30 10.51
CA GLY A 269 -13.67 -12.41 9.58
C GLY A 269 -12.79 -12.07 8.36
N LEU A 270 -12.04 -10.96 8.39
CA LEU A 270 -11.11 -10.57 7.34
C LEU A 270 -9.68 -10.57 7.85
N GLY A 271 -8.74 -10.91 6.97
CA GLY A 271 -7.30 -10.92 7.25
C GLY A 271 -6.61 -9.61 6.92
N HIS A 272 -5.32 -9.70 6.60
CA HIS A 272 -4.47 -8.55 6.29
C HIS A 272 -4.88 -7.81 5.01
N LEU A 273 -5.43 -8.53 4.03
CA LEU A 273 -5.91 -7.99 2.76
C LEU A 273 -7.40 -7.67 2.78
N ALA A 274 -7.91 -7.16 3.90
CA ALA A 274 -9.34 -6.91 4.11
C ALA A 274 -10.01 -6.12 2.98
N HIS A 275 -9.30 -5.18 2.37
CA HIS A 275 -9.76 -4.37 1.24
C HIS A 275 -9.88 -5.14 -0.08
N GLU A 276 -9.18 -6.27 -0.20
CA GLU A 276 -9.32 -7.21 -1.34
C GLU A 276 -10.37 -8.29 -1.08
N GLU A 277 -10.45 -8.76 0.18
CA GLU A 277 -11.38 -9.82 0.59
C GLU A 277 -12.84 -9.37 0.59
N ALA A 278 -13.10 -8.12 1.00
CA ALA A 278 -14.45 -7.56 1.11
C ALA A 278 -14.48 -6.07 0.77
N PRO A 279 -14.21 -5.69 -0.49
CA PRO A 279 -14.09 -4.30 -0.91
C PRO A 279 -15.34 -3.47 -0.63
N GLU A 280 -16.55 -4.05 -0.71
CA GLU A 280 -17.80 -3.36 -0.43
C GLU A 280 -17.90 -2.94 1.04
N ARG A 281 -17.58 -3.86 1.97
CA ARG A 281 -17.60 -3.58 3.42
C ARG A 281 -16.58 -2.50 3.79
N VAL A 282 -15.40 -2.55 3.18
CA VAL A 282 -14.33 -1.57 3.39
C VAL A 282 -14.71 -0.22 2.80
N ALA A 283 -15.29 -0.20 1.58
CA ALA A 283 -15.78 1.02 0.95
C ALA A 283 -16.87 1.70 1.79
N GLU A 284 -17.82 0.94 2.33
CA GLU A 284 -18.89 1.47 3.19
C GLU A 284 -18.31 2.24 4.40
N VAL A 285 -17.37 1.62 5.11
CA VAL A 285 -16.71 2.23 6.28
C VAL A 285 -15.95 3.49 5.89
N LEU A 286 -15.15 3.43 4.81
CA LEU A 286 -14.37 4.57 4.33
C LEU A 286 -15.27 5.74 3.91
N LEU A 287 -16.31 5.46 3.13
CA LEU A 287 -17.26 6.49 2.67
C LEU A 287 -18.04 7.14 3.81
N ALA A 288 -18.41 6.37 4.84
CA ALA A 288 -19.05 6.90 6.03
C ALA A 288 -18.12 7.88 6.77
N GLU A 289 -16.85 7.51 6.95
CA GLU A 289 -15.87 8.37 7.61
C GLU A 289 -15.49 9.61 6.77
N ALA A 290 -15.43 9.47 5.44
CA ALA A 290 -15.20 10.60 4.53
C ALA A 290 -16.34 11.64 4.61
N ARG A 291 -17.59 11.21 4.81
CA ARG A 291 -18.71 12.10 5.08
C ARG A 291 -18.58 12.77 6.46
N ALA A 292 -18.25 12.01 7.49
CA ALA A 292 -18.03 12.52 8.83
C ALA A 292 -16.87 13.54 8.90
N ALA A 293 -15.87 13.39 8.05
CA ALA A 293 -14.78 14.35 7.85
C ALA A 293 -15.18 15.52 6.93
N GLY A 294 -16.41 15.56 6.41
CA GLY A 294 -16.92 16.61 5.52
C GLY A 294 -16.22 16.65 4.15
N ILE A 295 -15.58 15.57 3.71
CA ILE A 295 -14.98 15.45 2.38
C ILE A 295 -16.07 15.22 1.34
N LEU A 296 -17.05 14.40 1.69
CA LEU A 296 -18.23 14.11 0.87
C LEU A 296 -19.48 14.73 1.52
N GLN A 297 -20.47 15.06 0.68
CA GLN A 297 -21.76 15.52 1.15
C GLN A 297 -22.48 14.40 1.94
N ALA A 298 -23.29 14.78 2.92
CA ALA A 298 -24.17 13.86 3.61
C ALA A 298 -25.13 13.22 2.59
N ARG A 299 -25.43 11.92 2.75
CA ARG A 299 -26.55 11.34 2.00
C ARG A 299 -27.85 11.98 2.54
N THR A 300 -28.51 12.71 1.68
CA THR A 300 -29.91 13.14 1.93
C THR A 300 -30.84 11.95 1.92
#